data_7a1012a9243446799d3b6532e7685a8f
#
_entry.id   7a1012a9243446799d3b6532e7685a8f
#
_cell.length_a   1.000
_cell.length_b   1.000
_cell.length_c   1.000
_cell.angle_alpha   90.00
_cell.angle_beta   90.00
_cell.angle_gamma   90.00
#
_symmetry.space_group_name_H-M   'P 1'
#
loop_
_entity.id
_entity.type
_entity.pdbx_description
1 polymer ?
#
loop_
_entity_poly.entity_id
_entity_poly.type
_entity_poly.pdbx_seq_one_letter_code
_entity_poly.pdbx_strand_id
1 'polypeptide(L)'
;YYQTYDITPYLKNGKNSFDIILADGWYAGHAQGIPGMNYLYGERPALIMQAEIGYADGKMQKLCSDDTFEAYSGPFLYADLFMGEYLDMRQSLVPYGTVKKAYPKHILTPQEYEGIKVKTVLEARTVTKFSEGSFIADFGQVLAGREKITLENEAGQLIKIEHSEILKPDSGDLLEITQR
;
A
#
# COMPACT_ATOMS: atom_id res chain seq x y z
N TYR A 1 4.65 16.80 -1.76
CA TYR A 1 6.03 16.44 -1.37
C TYR A 1 6.52 15.34 -2.29
N TYR A 2 7.85 15.29 -2.55
CA TYR A 2 8.49 14.14 -3.18
C TYR A 2 9.43 13.43 -2.19
N GLN A 3 9.66 12.15 -2.43
CA GLN A 3 10.58 11.31 -1.66
C GLN A 3 11.75 10.91 -2.54
N THR A 4 12.93 10.77 -1.96
CA THR A 4 14.14 10.35 -2.66
C THR A 4 14.64 9.03 -2.08
N TYR A 5 14.97 8.10 -2.94
CA TYR A 5 15.45 6.76 -2.58
C TYR A 5 16.76 6.47 -3.28
N ASP A 6 17.71 5.89 -2.55
CA ASP A 6 18.89 5.27 -3.16
C ASP A 6 18.50 3.87 -3.69
N ILE A 7 18.49 3.76 -5.01
CA ILE A 7 18.17 2.53 -5.73
C ILE A 7 19.42 1.77 -6.19
N THR A 8 20.62 2.27 -5.93
CA THR A 8 21.90 1.67 -6.36
C THR A 8 22.00 0.19 -6.00
N PRO A 9 21.63 -0.27 -4.78
CA PRO A 9 21.72 -1.68 -4.41
C PRO A 9 20.83 -2.63 -5.22
N TYR A 10 19.82 -2.10 -5.90
CA TYR A 10 18.84 -2.88 -6.67
C TYR A 10 19.12 -2.89 -8.17
N LEU A 11 20.03 -2.03 -8.65
CA LEU A 11 20.37 -1.96 -10.05
C LEU A 11 21.34 -3.07 -10.45
N LYS A 12 21.14 -3.59 -11.65
CA LYS A 12 22.02 -4.59 -12.28
C LYS A 12 22.44 -4.14 -13.67
N ASN A 13 23.52 -4.70 -14.17
CA ASN A 13 23.94 -4.50 -15.56
C ASN A 13 22.86 -5.02 -16.52
N GLY A 14 22.58 -4.25 -17.57
CA GLY A 14 21.57 -4.56 -18.57
C GLY A 14 20.18 -4.03 -18.23
N LYS A 15 19.16 -4.81 -18.56
CA LYS A 15 17.75 -4.37 -18.39
C LYS A 15 17.34 -4.39 -16.92
N ASN A 16 16.79 -3.28 -16.48
CA ASN A 16 16.11 -3.12 -15.18
C ASN A 16 14.65 -2.73 -15.44
N SER A 17 13.75 -3.09 -14.54
CA SER A 17 12.35 -2.66 -14.54
C SER A 17 11.98 -2.00 -13.22
N PHE A 18 11.03 -1.07 -13.27
CA PHE A 18 10.45 -0.42 -12.12
C PHE A 18 8.95 -0.69 -12.12
N ASP A 19 8.47 -1.35 -11.08
CA ASP A 19 7.06 -1.60 -10.87
C ASP A 19 6.56 -0.71 -9.74
N ILE A 20 5.53 0.07 -10.00
CA ILE A 20 5.00 1.07 -9.06
C ILE A 20 3.52 0.81 -8.88
N ILE A 21 3.09 0.59 -7.64
CA ILE A 21 1.69 0.41 -7.29
C ILE A 21 1.12 1.75 -6.85
N LEU A 22 0.03 2.18 -7.47
CA LEU A 22 -0.73 3.36 -7.08
C LEU A 22 -2.00 2.92 -6.36
N ALA A 23 -2.25 3.50 -5.21
CA ALA A 23 -3.49 3.37 -4.46
C ALA A 23 -4.11 4.76 -4.27
N ASP A 24 -5.37 4.80 -3.85
CA ASP A 24 -6.10 6.07 -3.68
C ASP A 24 -5.46 6.98 -2.64
N GLY A 25 -4.92 6.42 -1.56
CA GLY A 25 -4.24 7.16 -0.50
C GLY A 25 -5.14 8.28 0.06
N TRP A 26 -4.51 9.37 0.48
CA TRP A 26 -5.22 10.58 0.90
C TRP A 26 -5.80 11.39 -0.26
N TYR A 27 -5.32 11.15 -1.48
CA TYR A 27 -5.69 11.98 -2.61
C TYR A 27 -7.09 11.67 -3.15
N ALA A 28 -7.36 10.39 -3.37
CA ALA A 28 -8.62 9.91 -3.93
C ALA A 28 -9.44 9.06 -2.94
N GLY A 29 -8.80 8.56 -1.87
CA GLY A 29 -9.44 7.74 -0.85
C GLY A 29 -10.38 8.51 0.08
N HIS A 30 -10.97 7.77 1.01
CA HIS A 30 -11.88 8.34 2.00
C HIS A 30 -11.11 9.16 3.04
N ALA A 31 -11.63 10.34 3.35
CA ALA A 31 -11.15 11.14 4.45
C ALA A 31 -11.90 10.76 5.73
N GLN A 32 -11.14 10.41 6.77
CA GLN A 32 -11.68 10.13 8.11
C GLN A 32 -12.73 8.99 8.19
N GLY A 33 -12.78 8.10 7.20
CA GLY A 33 -13.76 7.02 7.16
C GLY A 33 -15.23 7.50 7.08
N ILE A 34 -15.47 8.74 6.69
CA ILE A 34 -16.83 9.30 6.55
C ILE A 34 -17.36 8.91 5.16
N PRO A 35 -18.52 8.24 5.07
CA PRO A 35 -19.14 7.92 3.79
C PRO A 35 -19.35 9.15 2.91
N GLY A 36 -18.93 9.07 1.64
CA GLY A 36 -19.04 10.16 0.67
C GLY A 36 -17.97 11.26 0.79
N MET A 37 -17.03 11.18 1.71
CA MET A 37 -15.87 12.08 1.81
C MET A 37 -14.63 11.47 1.12
N ASN A 38 -14.78 11.05 -0.10
CA ASN A 38 -13.70 10.65 -0.99
C ASN A 38 -13.48 11.68 -2.11
N TYR A 39 -12.37 11.54 -2.83
CA TYR A 39 -11.99 12.40 -3.95
C TYR A 39 -11.82 13.88 -3.62
N LEU A 40 -11.47 14.22 -2.37
CA LEU A 40 -11.33 15.60 -1.93
C LEU A 40 -10.27 16.39 -2.68
N TYR A 41 -9.21 15.73 -3.12
CA TYR A 41 -8.10 16.35 -3.83
C TYR A 41 -8.06 15.98 -5.31
N GLY A 42 -8.75 14.92 -5.71
CA GLY A 42 -8.88 14.46 -7.08
C GLY A 42 -9.35 13.02 -7.18
N GLU A 43 -9.87 12.66 -8.35
CA GLU A 43 -10.50 11.35 -8.58
C GLU A 43 -9.51 10.29 -9.09
N ARG A 44 -8.35 10.71 -9.57
CA ARG A 44 -7.43 9.81 -10.27
C ARG A 44 -6.02 9.97 -9.72
N PRO A 45 -5.49 8.94 -9.05
CA PRO A 45 -4.09 8.93 -8.64
C PRO A 45 -3.16 9.18 -9.83
N ALA A 46 -2.08 9.88 -9.56
CA ALA A 46 -1.06 10.20 -10.56
C ALA A 46 0.33 9.95 -9.98
N LEU A 47 1.26 9.64 -10.87
CA LEU A 47 2.66 9.42 -10.55
C LEU A 47 3.52 10.47 -11.21
N ILE A 48 4.51 10.97 -10.47
CA ILE A 48 5.67 11.63 -11.04
C ILE A 48 6.92 10.95 -10.49
N MET A 49 7.81 10.52 -11.38
CA MET A 49 9.05 9.84 -11.03
C MET A 49 10.20 10.40 -11.84
N GLN A 50 11.37 10.52 -11.20
CA GLN A 50 12.63 10.79 -11.85
C GLN A 50 13.70 9.90 -11.23
N ALA A 51 14.49 9.23 -12.05
CA ALA A 51 15.67 8.51 -11.63
C ALA A 51 16.91 9.11 -12.31
N GLU A 52 17.98 9.26 -11.55
CA GLU A 52 19.28 9.70 -12.02
C GLU A 52 20.30 8.60 -11.77
N ILE A 53 20.94 8.12 -12.84
CA ILE A 53 21.86 6.98 -12.81
C ILE A 53 23.21 7.45 -13.27
N GLY A 54 24.21 7.41 -12.36
CA GLY A 54 25.61 7.69 -12.66
C GLY A 54 26.35 6.42 -13.04
N TYR A 55 27.09 6.45 -14.13
CA TYR A 55 27.92 5.35 -14.61
C TYR A 55 29.39 5.56 -14.22
N ALA A 56 30.15 4.46 -14.16
CA ALA A 56 31.56 4.50 -13.81
C ALA A 56 32.44 5.32 -14.80
N ASP A 57 31.98 5.48 -16.05
CA ASP A 57 32.63 6.30 -17.07
C ASP A 57 32.30 7.79 -16.95
N GLY A 58 31.58 8.20 -15.91
CA GLY A 58 31.16 9.57 -15.65
C GLY A 58 29.89 10.02 -16.39
N LYS A 59 29.30 9.17 -17.19
CA LYS A 59 28.00 9.48 -17.83
C LYS A 59 26.88 9.50 -16.83
N MET A 60 25.89 10.34 -17.10
CA MET A 60 24.64 10.42 -16.32
C MET A 60 23.46 10.09 -17.23
N GLN A 61 22.59 9.24 -16.76
CA GLN A 61 21.30 8.97 -17.40
C GLN A 61 20.18 9.49 -16.52
N LYS A 62 19.23 10.16 -17.12
CA LYS A 62 18.00 10.62 -16.46
C LYS A 62 16.82 9.91 -17.08
N LEU A 63 16.01 9.26 -16.25
CA LEU A 63 14.75 8.63 -16.61
C LEU A 63 13.62 9.39 -15.91
N CYS A 64 12.58 9.74 -16.64
CA CYS A 64 11.39 10.39 -16.10
C CYS A 64 10.15 9.57 -16.47
N SER A 65 9.15 9.62 -15.61
CA SER A 65 7.83 9.07 -15.96
C SER A 65 7.23 9.86 -17.12
N ASP A 66 6.71 9.16 -18.12
CA ASP A 66 6.07 9.73 -19.29
C ASP A 66 4.98 8.80 -19.85
N ASP A 67 4.49 9.09 -21.02
CA ASP A 67 3.43 8.32 -21.72
C ASP A 67 3.90 6.98 -22.32
N THR A 68 5.18 6.64 -22.18
CA THR A 68 5.70 5.31 -22.52
C THR A 68 5.54 4.30 -21.36
N PHE A 69 5.15 4.77 -20.18
CA PHE A 69 4.83 3.89 -19.06
C PHE A 69 3.58 3.07 -19.35
N GLU A 70 3.61 1.81 -19.00
CA GLU A 70 2.48 0.92 -19.14
C GLU A 70 1.71 0.85 -17.81
N ALA A 71 0.39 0.87 -17.88
CA ALA A 71 -0.49 0.74 -16.73
C ALA A 71 -1.23 -0.60 -16.78
N TYR A 72 -1.32 -1.24 -15.63
CA TYR A 72 -1.98 -2.53 -15.45
C TYR A 72 -2.94 -2.47 -14.27
N SER A 73 -4.07 -3.16 -14.36
CA SER A 73 -4.81 -3.64 -13.21
C SER A 73 -4.29 -5.02 -12.81
N GLY A 74 -4.48 -5.41 -11.57
CA GLY A 74 -3.94 -6.66 -11.07
C GLY A 74 -4.61 -7.10 -9.78
N PRO A 75 -3.88 -7.80 -8.92
CA PRO A 75 -4.43 -8.42 -7.72
C PRO A 75 -5.04 -7.42 -6.71
N PHE A 76 -4.59 -6.18 -6.68
CA PHE A 76 -5.18 -5.15 -5.80
C PHE A 76 -6.45 -4.61 -6.44
N LEU A 77 -7.60 -5.08 -5.96
CA LEU A 77 -8.91 -4.68 -6.47
C LEU A 77 -9.44 -3.41 -5.80
N TYR A 78 -8.98 -3.15 -4.58
CA TYR A 78 -9.29 -1.96 -3.81
C TYR A 78 -8.19 -1.71 -2.77
N ALA A 79 -7.84 -0.46 -2.50
CA ALA A 79 -6.92 -0.09 -1.44
C ALA A 79 -7.17 1.36 -0.99
N ASP A 80 -7.57 1.51 0.27
CA ASP A 80 -7.93 2.77 0.90
C ASP A 80 -7.41 2.81 2.34
N LEU A 81 -6.95 3.96 2.81
CA LEU A 81 -6.36 4.08 4.14
C LEU A 81 -7.35 3.82 5.28
N PHE A 82 -8.63 4.11 5.08
CA PHE A 82 -9.66 3.95 6.10
C PHE A 82 -10.60 2.77 5.85
N MET A 83 -10.83 2.46 4.57
CA MET A 83 -11.79 1.43 4.20
C MET A 83 -11.14 0.04 3.99
N GLY A 84 -9.82 -0.02 4.08
CA GLY A 84 -9.07 -1.27 3.97
C GLY A 84 -8.66 -1.63 2.55
N GLU A 85 -8.31 -2.90 2.37
CA GLU A 85 -7.75 -3.43 1.14
C GLU A 85 -8.49 -4.70 0.72
N TYR A 86 -8.69 -4.86 -0.58
CA TYR A 86 -9.18 -6.09 -1.17
C TYR A 86 -8.19 -6.61 -2.22
N LEU A 87 -7.65 -7.79 -1.95
CA LEU A 87 -6.60 -8.43 -2.75
C LEU A 87 -7.08 -9.80 -3.25
N ASP A 88 -7.06 -10.03 -4.56
CA ASP A 88 -7.29 -11.34 -5.16
C ASP A 88 -6.02 -11.84 -5.87
N MET A 89 -5.27 -12.70 -5.20
CA MET A 89 -4.00 -13.25 -5.69
C MET A 89 -4.15 -14.16 -6.93
N ARG A 90 -5.36 -14.50 -7.34
CA ARG A 90 -5.62 -15.25 -8.58
C ARG A 90 -5.60 -14.34 -9.81
N GLN A 91 -5.72 -13.04 -9.61
CA GLN A 91 -5.73 -12.07 -10.71
C GLN A 91 -4.34 -11.90 -11.31
N SER A 92 -4.26 -11.98 -12.62
CA SER A 92 -3.07 -11.63 -13.38
C SER A 92 -3.05 -10.13 -13.68
N LEU A 93 -1.89 -9.60 -14.01
CA LEU A 93 -1.77 -8.24 -14.55
C LEU A 93 -2.44 -8.16 -15.92
N VAL A 94 -3.36 -7.22 -16.07
CA VAL A 94 -4.10 -6.96 -17.31
C VAL A 94 -3.85 -5.51 -17.71
N PRO A 95 -3.51 -5.23 -18.99
CA PRO A 95 -3.32 -3.85 -19.47
C PRO A 95 -4.52 -2.97 -19.12
N TYR A 96 -4.26 -1.81 -18.51
CA TYR A 96 -5.28 -0.87 -18.05
C TYR A 96 -5.25 0.43 -18.85
N GLY A 97 -5.73 0.38 -20.09
CA GLY A 97 -5.86 1.57 -20.91
C GLY A 97 -4.53 2.24 -21.26
N THR A 98 -4.57 3.54 -21.49
CA THR A 98 -3.42 4.37 -21.85
C THR A 98 -3.04 5.34 -20.75
N VAL A 99 -1.75 5.48 -20.49
CA VAL A 99 -1.22 6.50 -19.60
C VAL A 99 -1.38 7.87 -20.26
N LYS A 100 -1.82 8.86 -19.49
CA LYS A 100 -1.95 10.25 -19.94
C LYS A 100 -0.99 11.13 -19.18
N LYS A 101 -0.26 11.98 -19.89
CA LYS A 101 0.56 13.01 -19.26
C LYS A 101 -0.32 14.01 -18.50
N ALA A 102 0.08 14.26 -17.26
CA ALA A 102 -0.44 15.35 -16.45
C ALA A 102 0.73 16.20 -15.98
N TYR A 103 0.54 17.50 -15.91
CA TYR A 103 1.57 18.40 -15.40
C TYR A 103 1.16 18.91 -14.04
N PRO A 104 2.04 18.80 -13.04
CA PRO A 104 1.74 19.32 -11.71
C PRO A 104 1.58 20.84 -11.78
N LYS A 105 0.52 21.34 -11.15
CA LYS A 105 0.27 22.78 -11.03
C LYS A 105 1.05 23.43 -9.89
N HIS A 106 1.66 22.62 -9.05
CA HIS A 106 2.33 23.05 -7.83
C HIS A 106 3.83 22.73 -7.87
N ILE A 107 4.61 23.54 -7.19
CA ILE A 107 6.02 23.26 -6.95
C ILE A 107 6.13 22.07 -6.02
N LEU A 108 6.89 21.08 -6.43
CA LEU A 108 7.20 19.92 -5.59
C LEU A 108 8.31 20.32 -4.60
N THR A 109 8.08 20.04 -3.33
CA THR A 109 9.07 20.23 -2.26
C THR A 109 9.53 18.90 -1.72
N PRO A 110 10.79 18.77 -1.27
CA PRO A 110 11.26 17.54 -0.66
C PRO A 110 10.51 17.25 0.64
N GLN A 111 10.33 15.98 0.96
CA GLN A 111 9.86 15.57 2.27
C GLN A 111 10.95 15.85 3.30
N GLU A 112 10.61 16.61 4.34
CA GLU A 112 11.57 17.06 5.37
C GLU A 112 11.71 16.08 6.54
N TYR A 113 10.85 15.08 6.61
CA TYR A 113 10.81 14.10 7.69
C TYR A 113 11.08 12.69 7.18
N GLU A 114 11.48 11.83 8.10
CA GLU A 114 11.73 10.42 7.81
C GLU A 114 10.42 9.74 7.37
N GLY A 115 10.47 9.01 6.26
CA GLY A 115 9.33 8.23 5.79
C GLY A 115 8.93 7.11 6.76
N ILE A 116 7.76 6.53 6.54
CA ILE A 116 7.27 5.41 7.33
C ILE A 116 8.19 4.20 7.11
N LYS A 117 8.74 3.68 8.21
CA LYS A 117 9.64 2.52 8.22
C LYS A 117 9.19 1.50 9.24
N VAL A 118 9.52 0.24 9.00
CA VAL A 118 9.39 -0.80 10.01
C VAL A 118 10.38 -0.51 11.13
N LYS A 119 9.87 -0.17 12.31
CA LYS A 119 10.70 0.07 13.51
C LYS A 119 10.88 -1.18 14.32
N THR A 120 9.84 -2.02 14.40
CA THR A 120 9.83 -3.24 15.20
C THR A 120 8.97 -4.27 14.50
N VAL A 121 9.37 -5.52 14.58
CA VAL A 121 8.54 -6.67 14.21
C VAL A 121 8.09 -7.33 15.50
N LEU A 122 6.80 -7.50 15.67
CA LEU A 122 6.20 -8.14 16.84
C LEU A 122 5.52 -9.43 16.41
N GLU A 123 5.76 -10.49 17.18
CA GLU A 123 5.01 -11.73 17.08
C GLU A 123 3.74 -11.65 17.93
N ALA A 124 2.67 -12.29 17.49
CA ALA A 124 1.47 -12.42 18.31
C ALA A 124 1.81 -13.19 19.59
N ARG A 125 1.41 -12.66 20.75
CA ARG A 125 1.60 -13.33 22.06
C ARG A 125 0.77 -14.58 22.17
N THR A 126 -0.46 -14.50 21.70
CA THR A 126 -1.38 -15.63 21.64
C THR A 126 -2.18 -15.61 20.34
N VAL A 127 -2.51 -16.81 19.85
CA VAL A 127 -3.48 -16.99 18.76
C VAL A 127 -4.53 -17.96 19.31
N THR A 128 -5.74 -17.48 19.49
CA THR A 128 -6.83 -18.24 20.09
C THR A 128 -7.94 -18.49 19.07
N LYS A 129 -8.42 -19.74 18.99
CA LYS A 129 -9.59 -20.04 18.17
C LYS A 129 -10.82 -19.38 18.81
N PHE A 130 -11.48 -18.53 18.06
CA PHE A 130 -12.68 -17.83 18.50
C PHE A 130 -13.96 -18.57 18.09
N SER A 131 -14.02 -19.00 16.84
CA SER A 131 -15.11 -19.84 16.32
C SER A 131 -14.55 -20.73 15.21
N GLU A 132 -15.40 -21.48 14.52
CA GLU A 132 -14.96 -22.29 13.39
C GLU A 132 -14.44 -21.40 12.26
N GLY A 133 -13.18 -21.63 11.86
CA GLY A 133 -12.49 -20.83 10.85
C GLY A 133 -12.11 -19.40 11.27
N SER A 134 -12.31 -19.01 12.54
CA SER A 134 -11.99 -17.68 13.05
C SER A 134 -11.03 -17.73 14.22
N PHE A 135 -10.05 -16.81 14.22
CA PHE A 135 -8.98 -16.73 15.22
C PHE A 135 -8.76 -15.29 15.65
N ILE A 136 -8.38 -15.10 16.90
CA ILE A 136 -7.92 -13.83 17.45
C ILE A 136 -6.44 -13.92 17.71
N ALA A 137 -5.67 -13.01 17.10
CA ALA A 137 -4.25 -12.83 17.36
C ALA A 137 -4.07 -11.62 18.29
N ASP A 138 -3.58 -11.85 19.51
CA ASP A 138 -3.33 -10.82 20.50
C ASP A 138 -1.83 -10.49 20.52
N PHE A 139 -1.48 -9.23 20.29
CA PHE A 139 -0.10 -8.72 20.35
C PHE A 139 0.25 -8.16 21.74
N GLY A 140 -0.72 -8.07 22.66
CA GLY A 140 -0.55 -7.64 24.03
C GLY A 140 -0.28 -6.15 24.21
N GLN A 141 -0.44 -5.37 23.16
CA GLN A 141 -0.33 -3.91 23.18
C GLN A 141 -1.03 -3.28 21.98
N VAL A 142 -1.45 -2.04 22.12
CA VAL A 142 -1.92 -1.22 21.00
C VAL A 142 -0.71 -0.84 20.13
N LEU A 143 -0.87 -0.94 18.83
CA LEU A 143 0.20 -0.65 17.89
C LEU A 143 -0.37 -0.07 16.58
N ALA A 144 0.45 0.67 15.86
CA ALA A 144 0.23 1.03 14.48
C ALA A 144 1.21 0.25 13.60
N GLY A 145 0.69 -0.53 12.64
CA GLY A 145 1.55 -1.41 11.86
C GLY A 145 0.86 -2.02 10.66
N ARG A 146 1.50 -3.04 10.14
CA ARG A 146 0.98 -3.91 9.08
C ARG A 146 1.15 -5.35 9.51
N GLU A 147 0.22 -6.18 9.12
CA GLU A 147 0.25 -7.60 9.40
C GLU A 147 1.12 -8.33 8.39
N LYS A 148 1.77 -9.38 8.86
CA LYS A 148 2.33 -10.43 8.03
C LYS A 148 1.75 -11.76 8.50
N ILE A 149 0.96 -12.38 7.64
CA ILE A 149 0.33 -13.68 7.91
C ILE A 149 0.91 -14.70 6.95
N THR A 150 1.24 -15.88 7.46
CA THR A 150 1.55 -17.05 6.66
C THR A 150 0.40 -18.05 6.83
N LEU A 151 -0.18 -18.47 5.73
CA LEU A 151 -1.35 -19.35 5.70
C LEU A 151 -1.08 -20.52 4.75
N GLU A 152 -1.58 -21.68 5.14
CA GLU A 152 -1.62 -22.86 4.28
C GLU A 152 -3.09 -23.16 3.98
N ASN A 153 -3.59 -22.64 2.87
CA ASN A 153 -5.00 -22.76 2.47
C ASN A 153 -5.11 -23.10 0.99
N GLU A 154 -6.29 -23.55 0.59
CA GLU A 154 -6.61 -23.76 -0.82
C GLU A 154 -6.71 -22.43 -1.58
N ALA A 155 -6.28 -22.45 -2.84
CA ALA A 155 -6.35 -21.26 -3.69
C ALA A 155 -7.79 -20.78 -3.85
N GLY A 156 -8.01 -19.48 -3.64
CA GLY A 156 -9.34 -18.86 -3.74
C GLY A 156 -10.12 -18.82 -2.44
N GLN A 157 -9.57 -19.33 -1.34
CA GLN A 157 -10.20 -19.16 -0.04
C GLN A 157 -10.15 -17.69 0.37
N LEU A 158 -11.30 -17.17 0.81
CA LEU A 158 -11.40 -15.80 1.34
C LEU A 158 -10.86 -15.75 2.77
N ILE A 159 -9.97 -14.80 3.01
CA ILE A 159 -9.43 -14.49 4.34
C ILE A 159 -9.81 -13.05 4.64
N LYS A 160 -10.50 -12.84 5.75
CA LYS A 160 -10.88 -11.54 6.26
C LYS A 160 -10.02 -11.24 7.47
N ILE A 161 -9.37 -10.08 7.48
CA ILE A 161 -8.57 -9.56 8.58
C ILE A 161 -9.25 -8.30 9.08
N GLU A 162 -9.51 -8.25 10.37
CA GLU A 162 -10.11 -7.10 11.05
C GLU A 162 -9.27 -6.75 12.26
N HIS A 163 -9.26 -5.47 12.61
CA HIS A 163 -8.47 -4.94 13.70
C HIS A 163 -9.35 -4.32 14.75
N SER A 164 -8.96 -4.45 16.00
CA SER A 164 -9.57 -3.75 17.11
C SER A 164 -8.56 -3.58 18.25
N GLU A 165 -8.67 -2.51 18.99
CA GLU A 165 -7.89 -2.30 20.21
C GLU A 165 -8.50 -3.02 21.41
N ILE A 166 -9.79 -3.32 21.36
CA ILE A 166 -10.56 -3.86 22.50
C ILE A 166 -11.51 -4.94 22.00
N LEU A 167 -11.65 -5.99 22.78
CA LEU A 167 -12.70 -7.00 22.59
C LEU A 167 -13.95 -6.61 23.41
N LYS A 168 -15.13 -6.99 22.92
CA LYS A 168 -16.39 -6.85 23.67
C LYS A 168 -16.34 -7.76 24.89
N PRO A 169 -16.60 -7.25 26.12
CA PRO A 169 -16.49 -8.06 27.33
C PRO A 169 -17.39 -9.29 27.37
N ASP A 170 -18.58 -9.18 26.79
CA ASP A 170 -19.63 -10.20 26.89
C ASP A 170 -19.49 -11.33 25.84
N SER A 171 -19.01 -11.00 24.64
CA SER A 171 -18.93 -11.97 23.53
C SER A 171 -17.49 -12.33 23.13
N GLY A 172 -16.52 -11.51 23.50
CA GLY A 172 -15.15 -11.62 22.98
C GLY A 172 -14.99 -11.19 21.51
N ASP A 173 -16.05 -10.69 20.88
CA ASP A 173 -15.97 -10.11 19.54
C ASP A 173 -15.15 -8.84 19.50
N LEU A 174 -14.69 -8.45 18.33
CA LEU A 174 -14.04 -7.17 18.12
C LEU A 174 -15.01 -6.02 18.41
N LEU A 175 -14.51 -4.99 19.10
CA LEU A 175 -15.28 -3.78 19.33
C LEU A 175 -15.11 -2.83 18.15
N GLU A 176 -16.16 -2.64 17.36
CA GLU A 176 -16.13 -1.84 16.12
C GLU A 176 -15.94 -0.31 16.32
N ILE A 177 -15.87 0.17 17.56
CA ILE A 177 -15.77 1.63 17.85
C ILE A 177 -14.50 2.26 17.27
N THR A 178 -13.45 1.47 17.09
CA THR A 178 -12.16 1.95 16.59
C THR A 178 -12.01 1.88 15.07
N GLN A 179 -12.99 1.36 14.38
CA GLN A 179 -12.97 1.19 12.91
C GLN A 179 -13.74 2.30 12.16
N ARG A 180 -14.05 3.42 12.82
CA ARG A 180 -14.78 4.55 12.21
C ARG A 180 -13.88 5.73 11.90
#